data_88375e250b9c2961cd24a5131bb3876f
#
_entry.id   88375e250b9c2961cd24a5131bb3876f
#
_cell.length_a   1.000
_cell.length_b   1.000
_cell.length_c   1.000
_cell.angle_alpha   90.00
_cell.angle_beta   90.00
_cell.angle_gamma   90.00
#
_symmetry.space_group_name_H-M   'P 1'
#
loop_
_entity.id
_entity.type
_entity.pdbx_description
1 polymer ?
#
loop_
_entity_poly.entity_id
_entity_poly.type
_entity_poly.pdbx_seq_one_letter_code
_entity_poly.pdbx_strand_id
1 'polypeptide(L)'
;MAKQPIIKAANEAPERFKLGESGYMGLNIFSGVSNDELKRELNFPNNIKIFKEMSYHSAINASLSLFESIIGKATWSFKPPVDATEEEKNQCKIVNSMMTDMDHSWPEFIRDALSMNIFGFSVHEKVYRKRLKANGSMYNDGYIGWKKLPIRAQETVQKFVFSEDGNEIKGVKQNISGVADPYQRYESRANSEVILPRSKVMLFRAGRHRGDPFGKSPLRDAYLAWRFLTALEDLEAVGVSKDLNGLPVLMLPPQYLSVDATPEQKEIKRYYEDAMRNLQMNQQSAMILPNAFDPDSKKPLFSLELLSVDGKKAFDISKIKEYYKNLIMTSLFSDVLIMGQSATGSFALGSIKNSLSGAASEGMIKVICEVINQELIKQTYELNGWDVSRCGTLDYDNLEDTDLETLSKYLQRTASVGLIEKDREVLNFVRSAMGVDALDPDLPPQQDLMTPETSRAGDGMTTPGEGTSNNVSGEDTSSNNLDNAG
;
A
#
# COMPACT_ATOMS: atom_id res chain seq x y z
N MET A 1 -12.14 63.57 59.37
CA MET A 1 -11.07 62.63 58.96
C MET A 1 -11.70 61.37 58.51
N ALA A 2 -11.88 61.17 57.20
CA ALA A 2 -12.44 59.97 56.60
C ALA A 2 -11.34 58.90 56.41
N LYS A 3 -11.54 57.71 56.99
CA LYS A 3 -10.66 56.57 56.80
C LYS A 3 -10.85 56.03 55.37
N GLN A 4 -9.82 56.08 54.53
CA GLN A 4 -9.76 55.40 53.24
C GLN A 4 -9.80 53.86 53.49
N PRO A 5 -10.56 53.11 52.70
CA PRO A 5 -10.54 51.66 52.78
C PRO A 5 -9.22 51.14 52.20
N ILE A 6 -8.48 50.36 52.98
CA ILE A 6 -7.31 49.60 52.53
C ILE A 6 -7.82 48.51 51.66
N ILE A 7 -7.68 48.65 50.33
CA ILE A 7 -7.84 47.57 49.37
C ILE A 7 -6.70 46.57 49.63
N LYS A 8 -6.97 45.46 50.30
CA LYS A 8 -6.06 44.31 50.29
C LYS A 8 -6.04 43.78 48.87
N ALA A 9 -4.98 44.04 48.16
CA ALA A 9 -4.65 43.26 46.95
C ALA A 9 -4.55 41.80 47.40
N ALA A 10 -5.52 40.99 47.01
CA ALA A 10 -5.43 39.55 47.11
C ALA A 10 -4.25 39.15 46.23
N ASN A 11 -3.14 38.76 46.84
CA ASN A 11 -2.08 38.04 46.19
C ASN A 11 -2.71 36.66 45.82
N GLU A 12 -3.40 36.63 44.67
CA GLU A 12 -3.61 35.39 43.98
C GLU A 12 -2.21 34.93 43.53
N ALA A 13 -1.71 33.91 44.23
CA ALA A 13 -0.49 33.26 43.80
C ALA A 13 -0.70 32.87 42.32
N PRO A 14 0.25 33.19 41.42
CA PRO A 14 0.12 32.83 40.01
C PRO A 14 -0.26 31.33 39.95
N GLU A 15 -1.34 31.02 39.23
CA GLU A 15 -1.76 29.66 39.00
C GLU A 15 -0.51 28.87 38.61
N ARG A 16 -0.09 27.93 39.48
CA ARG A 16 1.13 27.17 39.24
C ARG A 16 0.91 26.42 37.95
N PHE A 17 1.67 26.74 36.93
CA PHE A 17 1.65 26.07 35.65
C PHE A 17 1.83 24.56 35.93
N LYS A 18 0.79 23.77 35.70
CA LYS A 18 0.84 22.33 35.86
C LYS A 18 1.61 21.75 34.67
N LEU A 19 2.78 21.20 34.93
CA LEU A 19 3.61 20.56 33.88
C LEU A 19 2.99 19.27 33.34
N GLY A 20 1.98 18.70 34.02
CA GLY A 20 1.28 17.50 33.59
C GLY A 20 0.07 17.81 32.72
N GLU A 21 -0.39 16.77 32.04
CA GLU A 21 -1.60 16.80 31.24
C GLU A 21 -2.83 17.05 32.12
N SER A 22 -3.64 18.06 31.78
CA SER A 22 -4.85 18.43 32.57
C SER A 22 -6.13 18.10 31.81
N GLY A 23 -6.03 17.74 30.53
CA GLY A 23 -7.15 17.37 29.67
C GLY A 23 -7.32 15.87 29.56
N TYR A 24 -8.37 15.48 28.85
CA TYR A 24 -8.65 14.10 28.49
C TYR A 24 -8.58 13.95 26.97
N MET A 25 -8.10 12.82 26.48
CA MET A 25 -7.94 12.55 25.04
C MET A 25 -9.27 12.67 24.26
N GLY A 26 -10.41 12.50 24.92
CA GLY A 26 -11.73 12.70 24.32
C GLY A 26 -12.15 11.61 23.32
N LEU A 27 -11.45 10.51 23.27
CA LEU A 27 -11.85 9.35 22.48
C LEU A 27 -12.96 8.57 23.18
N ASN A 28 -13.94 8.10 22.42
CA ASN A 28 -14.99 7.23 22.92
C ASN A 28 -14.45 5.78 23.04
N ILE A 29 -13.67 5.55 24.11
CA ILE A 29 -13.06 4.24 24.38
C ILE A 29 -13.91 3.51 25.40
N PHE A 30 -14.45 2.38 25.01
CA PHE A 30 -15.15 1.48 25.92
C PHE A 30 -14.36 0.17 26.09
N SER A 31 -14.00 -0.13 27.33
CA SER A 31 -13.23 -1.36 27.67
C SER A 31 -11.94 -1.57 26.84
N GLY A 32 -11.26 -0.49 26.43
CA GLY A 32 -10.02 -0.55 25.63
C GLY A 32 -10.23 -0.72 24.13
N VAL A 33 -11.46 -0.52 23.65
CA VAL A 33 -11.84 -0.52 22.22
C VAL A 33 -12.42 0.84 21.87
N SER A 34 -12.00 1.41 20.76
CA SER A 34 -12.53 2.66 20.23
C SER A 34 -13.88 2.42 19.53
N ASN A 35 -14.88 3.25 19.85
CA ASN A 35 -16.21 3.26 19.23
C ASN A 35 -16.46 4.54 18.43
N ASP A 36 -15.42 5.12 17.84
CA ASP A 36 -15.51 6.38 17.09
C ASP A 36 -16.05 6.19 15.66
N GLU A 37 -16.20 4.94 15.20
CA GLU A 37 -16.73 4.64 13.88
C GLU A 37 -18.25 4.62 13.85
N LEU A 38 -18.84 5.35 12.89
CA LEU A 38 -20.29 5.48 12.72
C LEU A 38 -20.97 4.18 12.26
N LYS A 39 -20.23 3.34 11.49
CA LYS A 39 -20.73 2.07 10.99
C LYS A 39 -20.35 0.95 11.93
N ARG A 40 -21.33 0.34 12.59
CA ARG A 40 -21.11 -0.76 13.56
C ARG A 40 -20.30 -1.92 13.00
N GLU A 41 -20.47 -2.22 11.72
CA GLU A 41 -19.72 -3.28 11.01
C GLU A 41 -18.23 -2.97 10.88
N LEU A 42 -17.84 -1.69 10.85
CA LEU A 42 -16.46 -1.22 10.78
C LEU A 42 -15.83 -0.91 12.14
N ASN A 43 -16.53 -1.15 13.24
CA ASN A 43 -15.95 -1.09 14.57
C ASN A 43 -15.04 -2.30 14.81
N PHE A 44 -13.94 -2.07 15.53
CA PHE A 44 -13.08 -3.15 15.98
C PHE A 44 -13.85 -4.09 16.96
N PRO A 45 -13.71 -5.41 16.86
CA PRO A 45 -12.81 -6.18 15.98
C PRO A 45 -13.39 -6.59 14.62
N ASN A 46 -14.65 -6.23 14.31
CA ASN A 46 -15.33 -6.69 13.08
C ASN A 46 -14.66 -6.18 11.81
N ASN A 47 -14.15 -4.96 11.85
CA ASN A 47 -13.45 -4.32 10.73
C ASN A 47 -12.25 -5.13 10.23
N ILE A 48 -11.57 -5.89 11.10
CA ILE A 48 -10.39 -6.69 10.72
C ILE A 48 -10.73 -7.70 9.63
N LYS A 49 -11.87 -8.41 9.77
CA LYS A 49 -12.32 -9.38 8.77
C LYS A 49 -12.69 -8.69 7.46
N ILE A 50 -13.41 -7.57 7.54
CA ILE A 50 -13.86 -6.81 6.38
C ILE A 50 -12.66 -6.25 5.61
N PHE A 51 -11.71 -5.62 6.29
CA PHE A 51 -10.53 -5.07 5.62
C PHE A 51 -9.63 -6.16 5.04
N LYS A 52 -9.57 -7.32 5.69
CA LYS A 52 -8.88 -8.49 5.14
C LYS A 52 -9.54 -8.99 3.85
N GLU A 53 -10.87 -9.08 3.83
CA GLU A 53 -11.62 -9.45 2.63
C GLU A 53 -11.43 -8.41 1.52
N MET A 54 -11.51 -7.12 1.84
CA MET A 54 -11.25 -6.03 0.91
C MET A 54 -9.85 -6.10 0.30
N SER A 55 -8.82 -6.46 1.09
CA SER A 55 -7.45 -6.56 0.61
C SER A 55 -7.24 -7.64 -0.44
N TYR A 56 -8.09 -8.67 -0.50
CA TYR A 56 -8.06 -9.70 -1.54
C TYR A 56 -8.74 -9.27 -2.84
N HIS A 57 -9.52 -8.18 -2.82
CA HIS A 57 -10.14 -7.67 -4.04
C HIS A 57 -9.09 -7.12 -5.00
N SER A 58 -9.14 -7.51 -6.28
CA SER A 58 -8.11 -7.25 -7.29
C SER A 58 -7.69 -5.78 -7.40
N ALA A 59 -8.66 -4.85 -7.42
CA ALA A 59 -8.37 -3.41 -7.52
C ALA A 59 -7.67 -2.87 -6.26
N ILE A 60 -8.08 -3.32 -5.08
CA ILE A 60 -7.48 -2.90 -3.81
C ILE A 60 -6.09 -3.52 -3.65
N ASN A 61 -5.94 -4.80 -3.95
CA ASN A 61 -4.65 -5.47 -3.89
C ASN A 61 -3.63 -4.83 -4.83
N ALA A 62 -4.03 -4.45 -6.04
CA ALA A 62 -3.16 -3.74 -6.97
C ALA A 62 -2.69 -2.40 -6.40
N SER A 63 -3.57 -1.66 -5.70
CA SER A 63 -3.22 -0.41 -5.02
C SER A 63 -2.23 -0.62 -3.87
N LEU A 64 -2.46 -1.62 -3.03
CA LEU A 64 -1.57 -1.97 -1.92
C LEU A 64 -0.19 -2.40 -2.44
N SER A 65 -0.16 -3.25 -3.47
CA SER A 65 1.07 -3.72 -4.11
C SER A 65 1.87 -2.60 -4.77
N LEU A 66 1.20 -1.56 -5.30
CA LEU A 66 1.87 -0.37 -5.82
C LEU A 66 2.66 0.33 -4.71
N PHE A 67 2.03 0.60 -3.56
CA PHE A 67 2.71 1.23 -2.43
C PHE A 67 3.83 0.36 -1.86
N GLU A 68 3.62 -0.94 -1.71
CA GLU A 68 4.67 -1.88 -1.31
C GLU A 68 5.86 -1.86 -2.28
N SER A 69 5.61 -1.78 -3.58
CA SER A 69 6.65 -1.73 -4.59
C SER A 69 7.44 -0.42 -4.57
N ILE A 70 6.75 0.72 -4.38
CA ILE A 70 7.41 2.03 -4.26
C ILE A 70 8.27 2.07 -2.99
N ILE A 71 7.71 1.66 -1.85
CA ILE A 71 8.39 1.66 -0.56
C ILE A 71 9.52 0.61 -0.54
N GLY A 72 9.35 -0.50 -1.24
CA GLY A 72 10.37 -1.55 -1.38
C GLY A 72 11.65 -1.10 -2.10
N LYS A 73 11.59 0.00 -2.88
CA LYS A 73 12.78 0.61 -3.51
C LYS A 73 13.62 1.43 -2.53
N ALA A 74 13.04 1.85 -1.39
CA ALA A 74 13.73 2.70 -0.43
C ALA A 74 14.97 2.01 0.15
N THR A 75 16.08 2.71 0.11
CA THR A 75 17.31 2.29 0.79
C THR A 75 17.34 2.93 2.16
N TRP A 76 17.36 2.09 3.18
CA TRP A 76 17.32 2.52 4.57
C TRP A 76 18.72 2.66 5.13
N SER A 77 18.98 3.80 5.77
CA SER A 77 20.26 4.06 6.42
C SER A 77 20.08 4.81 7.73
N PHE A 78 20.99 4.53 8.67
CA PHE A 78 21.00 5.23 9.93
C PHE A 78 22.02 6.35 9.86
N LYS A 79 21.55 7.59 9.91
CA LYS A 79 22.41 8.77 9.77
C LYS A 79 22.78 9.34 11.14
N PRO A 80 24.06 9.70 11.36
CA PRO A 80 24.47 10.34 12.59
C PRO A 80 23.90 11.76 12.70
N PRO A 81 23.84 12.36 13.91
CA PRO A 81 23.44 13.74 14.09
C PRO A 81 24.42 14.68 13.40
N VAL A 82 23.97 15.92 13.17
CA VAL A 82 24.84 17.00 12.68
C VAL A 82 25.95 17.22 13.70
N ASP A 83 27.19 17.41 13.25
CA ASP A 83 28.38 17.56 14.08
C ASP A 83 28.67 16.32 15.00
N ALA A 84 28.42 15.12 14.46
CA ALA A 84 28.67 13.89 15.20
C ALA A 84 30.16 13.65 15.45
N THR A 85 30.46 13.23 16.67
CA THR A 85 31.78 12.72 17.04
C THR A 85 32.08 11.37 16.36
N GLU A 86 33.34 10.97 16.30
CA GLU A 86 33.69 9.66 15.73
C GLU A 86 33.06 8.48 16.51
N GLU A 87 32.84 8.65 17.80
CA GLU A 87 32.11 7.66 18.61
C GLU A 87 30.66 7.55 18.22
N GLU A 88 29.96 8.67 18.02
CA GLU A 88 28.57 8.70 17.55
C GLU A 88 28.43 8.13 16.14
N LYS A 89 29.37 8.41 15.24
CA LYS A 89 29.43 7.80 13.91
C LYS A 89 29.58 6.28 13.99
N ASN A 90 30.42 5.80 14.91
CA ASN A 90 30.60 4.37 15.14
C ASN A 90 29.34 3.72 15.72
N GLN A 91 28.66 4.37 16.67
CA GLN A 91 27.36 3.92 17.18
C GLN A 91 26.34 3.77 16.05
N CYS A 92 26.26 4.73 15.14
CA CYS A 92 25.38 4.65 13.95
C CYS A 92 25.74 3.47 13.03
N LYS A 93 27.04 3.18 12.81
CA LYS A 93 27.48 2.00 12.06
C LYS A 93 27.04 0.70 12.74
N ILE A 94 27.14 0.64 14.07
CA ILE A 94 26.67 -0.52 14.85
C ILE A 94 25.17 -0.70 14.68
N VAL A 95 24.36 0.38 14.78
CA VAL A 95 22.91 0.31 14.58
C VAL A 95 22.55 -0.11 13.15
N ASN A 96 23.24 0.41 12.13
CA ASN A 96 23.07 -0.05 10.75
C ASN A 96 23.31 -1.56 10.63
N SER A 97 24.35 -2.08 11.30
CA SER A 97 24.62 -3.52 11.30
C SER A 97 23.56 -4.35 12.03
N MET A 98 22.75 -3.76 12.92
CA MET A 98 21.65 -4.47 13.59
C MET A 98 20.52 -4.81 12.62
N MET A 99 20.29 -4.00 11.57
CA MET A 99 19.29 -4.28 10.54
C MET A 99 19.58 -5.58 9.79
N THR A 100 20.84 -5.92 9.60
CA THR A 100 21.27 -7.15 8.91
C THR A 100 21.49 -8.32 9.85
N ASP A 101 21.62 -8.08 11.18
CA ASP A 101 21.85 -9.11 12.19
C ASP A 101 20.56 -9.75 12.71
N MET A 102 19.39 -9.35 12.26
CA MET A 102 18.11 -9.91 12.70
C MET A 102 17.87 -11.32 12.14
N ASP A 103 17.01 -12.09 12.81
CA ASP A 103 16.58 -13.43 12.37
C ASP A 103 15.66 -13.39 11.14
N HIS A 104 15.16 -12.22 10.75
CA HIS A 104 14.36 -11.94 9.55
C HIS A 104 14.89 -10.68 8.85
N SER A 105 14.52 -10.49 7.59
CA SER A 105 15.04 -9.38 6.80
C SER A 105 14.38 -8.05 7.17
N TRP A 106 15.13 -6.94 7.02
CA TRP A 106 14.58 -5.60 7.20
C TRP A 106 13.41 -5.29 6.23
N PRO A 107 13.49 -5.65 4.93
CA PRO A 107 12.35 -5.49 4.02
C PRO A 107 11.09 -6.26 4.43
N GLU A 108 11.23 -7.46 5.01
CA GLU A 108 10.10 -8.21 5.56
C GLU A 108 9.43 -7.46 6.71
N PHE A 109 10.22 -6.96 7.65
CA PHE A 109 9.70 -6.13 8.75
C PHE A 109 8.96 -4.87 8.24
N ILE A 110 9.51 -4.17 7.25
CA ILE A 110 8.86 -2.99 6.67
C ILE A 110 7.53 -3.37 6.00
N ARG A 111 7.48 -4.48 5.26
CA ARG A 111 6.24 -4.99 4.65
C ARG A 111 5.19 -5.33 5.72
N ASP A 112 5.60 -5.95 6.81
CA ASP A 112 4.71 -6.23 7.93
C ASP A 112 4.20 -4.94 8.58
N ALA A 113 5.04 -3.92 8.72
CA ALA A 113 4.62 -2.61 9.23
C ALA A 113 3.59 -1.94 8.32
N LEU A 114 3.71 -2.07 6.99
CA LEU A 114 2.76 -1.55 6.01
C LEU A 114 1.37 -2.17 6.11
N SER A 115 1.20 -3.29 6.81
CA SER A 115 -0.12 -3.85 7.11
C SER A 115 -1.04 -2.87 7.88
N MET A 116 -0.46 -1.80 8.46
CA MET A 116 -1.24 -0.69 9.01
C MET A 116 -2.17 -0.05 7.96
N ASN A 117 -1.80 -0.09 6.68
CA ASN A 117 -2.63 0.44 5.59
C ASN A 117 -3.86 -0.45 5.30
N ILE A 118 -3.81 -1.72 5.69
CA ILE A 118 -4.95 -2.62 5.59
C ILE A 118 -5.85 -2.47 6.81
N PHE A 119 -5.29 -2.59 8.02
CA PHE A 119 -6.06 -2.71 9.25
C PHE A 119 -6.21 -1.42 10.05
N GLY A 120 -5.48 -0.36 9.68
CA GLY A 120 -5.39 0.90 10.42
C GLY A 120 -4.20 0.96 11.38
N PHE A 121 -3.73 -0.18 11.87
CA PHE A 121 -2.60 -0.29 12.79
C PHE A 121 -1.78 -1.55 12.54
N SER A 122 -0.53 -1.51 12.98
CA SER A 122 0.36 -2.68 13.04
C SER A 122 1.13 -2.67 14.35
N VAL A 123 1.21 -3.82 14.99
CA VAL A 123 1.85 -4.00 16.30
C VAL A 123 3.02 -4.94 16.17
N HIS A 124 4.22 -4.47 16.53
CA HIS A 124 5.43 -5.26 16.49
C HIS A 124 6.04 -5.38 17.88
N GLU A 125 6.47 -6.58 18.26
CA GLU A 125 7.17 -6.77 19.52
C GLU A 125 8.68 -6.59 19.33
N LYS A 126 9.32 -5.84 20.25
CA LYS A 126 10.77 -5.63 20.26
C LYS A 126 11.44 -6.76 21.02
N VAL A 127 12.15 -7.64 20.29
CA VAL A 127 12.89 -8.74 20.89
C VAL A 127 14.38 -8.50 20.70
N TYR A 128 15.09 -8.28 21.81
CA TYR A 128 16.51 -7.98 21.83
C TYR A 128 17.34 -9.23 22.11
N ARG A 129 18.60 -9.20 21.71
CA ARG A 129 19.64 -10.17 22.11
C ARG A 129 20.96 -9.45 22.35
N LYS A 130 21.81 -10.05 23.20
CA LYS A 130 23.20 -9.64 23.27
C LYS A 130 23.93 -10.18 22.05
N ARG A 131 24.65 -9.32 21.32
CA ARG A 131 25.35 -9.64 20.08
C ARG A 131 26.62 -10.44 20.41
N LEU A 132 26.43 -11.73 20.56
CA LEU A 132 27.47 -12.74 20.78
C LEU A 132 27.17 -13.89 19.80
N LYS A 133 28.23 -14.48 19.24
CA LYS A 133 28.10 -15.68 18.36
C LYS A 133 27.36 -16.83 19.05
N ALA A 134 27.53 -16.98 20.35
CA ALA A 134 26.79 -17.96 21.16
C ALA A 134 25.25 -17.71 21.17
N ASN A 135 24.80 -16.49 20.93
CA ASN A 135 23.41 -16.11 20.88
C ASN A 135 22.84 -16.06 19.45
N GLY A 136 23.61 -16.57 18.47
CA GLY A 136 23.21 -16.58 17.06
C GLY A 136 23.38 -15.24 16.35
N SER A 137 24.18 -14.31 16.86
CA SER A 137 24.54 -13.07 16.17
C SER A 137 25.73 -13.31 15.23
N MET A 138 25.76 -12.59 14.11
CA MET A 138 26.93 -12.56 13.22
C MET A 138 28.11 -11.84 13.86
N TYR A 139 27.85 -10.97 14.84
CA TYR A 139 28.85 -10.16 15.56
C TYR A 139 29.17 -10.73 16.94
N ASN A 140 30.25 -10.27 17.53
CA ASN A 140 30.71 -10.67 18.87
C ASN A 140 31.21 -9.45 19.65
N ASP A 141 30.50 -8.34 19.54
CA ASP A 141 30.87 -7.05 20.16
C ASP A 141 30.25 -6.81 21.53
N GLY A 142 29.30 -7.68 21.94
CA GLY A 142 28.68 -7.64 23.27
C GLY A 142 27.59 -6.59 23.43
N TYR A 143 27.30 -5.78 22.43
CA TYR A 143 26.18 -4.83 22.46
C TYR A 143 24.83 -5.54 22.46
N ILE A 144 23.79 -4.82 22.88
CA ILE A 144 22.41 -5.29 22.82
C ILE A 144 21.84 -4.85 21.45
N GLY A 145 21.56 -5.81 20.60
CA GLY A 145 20.97 -5.60 19.27
C GLY A 145 19.60 -6.24 19.12
N TRP A 146 18.99 -6.07 17.96
CA TRP A 146 17.69 -6.60 17.64
C TRP A 146 17.83 -8.08 17.22
N LYS A 147 17.09 -8.96 17.92
CA LYS A 147 16.98 -10.36 17.50
C LYS A 147 15.93 -10.49 16.40
N LYS A 148 14.74 -9.97 16.65
CA LYS A 148 13.62 -9.95 15.72
C LYS A 148 12.60 -8.90 16.14
N LEU A 149 11.81 -8.43 15.17
CA LEU A 149 10.73 -7.45 15.34
C LEU A 149 9.40 -8.02 14.79
N PRO A 150 8.93 -9.17 15.35
CA PRO A 150 7.80 -9.89 14.77
C PRO A 150 6.50 -9.11 14.91
N ILE A 151 5.70 -9.15 13.86
CA ILE A 151 4.34 -8.63 13.91
C ILE A 151 3.47 -9.46 14.86
N ARG A 152 2.56 -8.81 15.55
CA ARG A 152 1.45 -9.43 16.27
C ARG A 152 0.20 -9.29 15.43
N ALA A 153 -0.25 -10.39 14.82
CA ALA A 153 -1.37 -10.38 13.87
C ALA A 153 -2.57 -9.64 14.47
N GLN A 154 -3.15 -8.73 13.72
CA GLN A 154 -4.22 -7.83 14.17
C GLN A 154 -5.45 -8.60 14.64
N GLU A 155 -5.72 -9.76 14.05
CA GLU A 155 -6.81 -10.66 14.47
C GLU A 155 -6.62 -11.20 15.89
N THR A 156 -5.40 -11.22 16.40
CA THR A 156 -5.08 -11.69 17.76
C THR A 156 -5.12 -10.59 18.81
N VAL A 157 -5.12 -9.33 18.39
CA VAL A 157 -5.24 -8.18 19.27
C VAL A 157 -6.69 -8.10 19.78
N GLN A 158 -6.88 -8.11 21.10
CA GLN A 158 -8.20 -7.96 21.70
C GLN A 158 -8.55 -6.51 22.02
N LYS A 159 -7.61 -5.81 22.65
CA LYS A 159 -7.79 -4.42 23.08
C LYS A 159 -6.47 -3.78 23.46
N PHE A 160 -6.47 -2.47 23.53
CA PHE A 160 -5.40 -1.71 24.15
C PHE A 160 -5.70 -1.47 25.64
N VAL A 161 -4.65 -1.53 26.45
CA VAL A 161 -4.72 -1.25 27.89
C VAL A 161 -4.29 0.19 28.10
N PHE A 162 -5.17 1.00 28.67
CA PHE A 162 -4.90 2.40 28.96
C PHE A 162 -4.49 2.61 30.42
N SER A 163 -3.90 3.78 30.70
CA SER A 163 -3.70 4.26 32.06
C SER A 163 -5.03 4.52 32.75
N GLU A 164 -5.02 4.68 34.06
CA GLU A 164 -6.22 5.01 34.85
C GLU A 164 -6.86 6.32 34.38
N ASP A 165 -6.04 7.29 33.96
CA ASP A 165 -6.48 8.57 33.41
C ASP A 165 -6.98 8.46 31.93
N GLY A 166 -6.82 7.31 31.29
CA GLY A 166 -7.26 7.06 29.92
C GLY A 166 -6.45 7.75 28.82
N ASN A 167 -5.39 8.49 29.15
CA ASN A 167 -4.61 9.30 28.21
C ASN A 167 -3.41 8.55 27.61
N GLU A 168 -2.90 7.52 28.28
CA GLU A 168 -1.72 6.77 27.84
C GLU A 168 -2.03 5.30 27.58
N ILE A 169 -1.42 4.75 26.54
CA ILE A 169 -1.45 3.31 26.25
C ILE A 169 -0.37 2.63 27.10
N LYS A 170 -0.77 1.76 28.03
CA LYS A 170 0.14 0.97 28.88
C LYS A 170 0.54 -0.37 28.27
N GLY A 171 -0.25 -0.88 27.32
CA GLY A 171 0.07 -2.14 26.65
C GLY A 171 -0.99 -2.60 25.67
N VAL A 172 -0.74 -3.76 25.10
CA VAL A 172 -1.63 -4.44 24.14
C VAL A 172 -2.00 -5.81 24.70
N LYS A 173 -3.29 -6.10 24.74
CA LYS A 173 -3.80 -7.42 25.13
C LYS A 173 -3.99 -8.28 23.88
N GLN A 174 -3.32 -9.41 23.84
CA GLN A 174 -3.35 -10.37 22.75
C GLN A 174 -4.01 -11.67 23.19
N ASN A 175 -4.85 -12.23 22.34
CA ASN A 175 -5.42 -13.57 22.49
C ASN A 175 -4.56 -14.59 21.74
N ILE A 176 -4.07 -15.60 22.44
CA ILE A 176 -3.24 -16.69 21.90
C ILE A 176 -3.95 -18.05 21.88
N SER A 177 -5.26 -18.09 22.14
CA SER A 177 -6.02 -19.34 22.22
C SER A 177 -6.07 -20.16 20.91
N GLY A 178 -5.76 -19.53 19.77
CA GLY A 178 -5.70 -20.20 18.47
C GLY A 178 -4.34 -20.82 18.11
N VAL A 179 -3.32 -20.61 18.95
CA VAL A 179 -1.99 -21.18 18.73
C VAL A 179 -1.97 -22.59 19.28
N ALA A 180 -2.39 -23.56 18.44
CA ALA A 180 -2.23 -24.97 18.75
C ALA A 180 -0.74 -25.30 18.74
N ASP A 181 -0.18 -25.58 19.92
CA ASP A 181 1.09 -26.30 20.02
C ASP A 181 0.85 -27.75 19.60
N PRO A 182 1.39 -28.22 18.47
CA PRO A 182 1.17 -29.58 17.99
C PRO A 182 1.66 -30.67 18.99
N TYR A 183 2.49 -30.26 19.96
CA TYR A 183 3.03 -31.16 21.00
C TYR A 183 2.26 -31.11 22.33
N GLN A 184 1.37 -30.13 22.54
CA GLN A 184 0.56 -29.98 23.75
C GLN A 184 -0.93 -30.13 23.46
N ARG A 185 -1.34 -31.28 22.95
CA ARG A 185 -2.74 -31.55 22.57
C ARG A 185 -3.76 -31.54 23.73
N TYR A 186 -3.34 -31.47 24.98
CA TYR A 186 -4.23 -31.70 26.12
C TYR A 186 -4.15 -30.70 27.28
N GLU A 187 -3.24 -29.74 27.26
CA GLU A 187 -3.25 -28.67 28.23
C GLU A 187 -3.91 -27.43 27.61
N SER A 188 -5.20 -27.26 27.92
CA SER A 188 -5.84 -25.95 27.74
C SER A 188 -5.04 -24.95 28.55
N ARG A 189 -4.28 -24.06 27.88
CA ARG A 189 -3.60 -22.94 28.55
C ARG A 189 -4.65 -22.17 29.33
N ALA A 190 -4.60 -22.26 30.66
CA ALA A 190 -5.51 -21.56 31.57
C ALA A 190 -5.45 -20.03 31.36
N ASN A 191 -4.41 -19.51 30.69
CA ASN A 191 -4.25 -18.11 30.30
C ASN A 191 -4.01 -18.02 28.78
N SER A 192 -5.09 -17.96 28.02
CA SER A 192 -5.03 -17.71 26.56
C SER A 192 -4.75 -16.24 26.21
N GLU A 193 -4.51 -15.39 27.18
CA GLU A 193 -4.35 -13.96 27.05
C GLU A 193 -2.99 -13.50 27.55
N VAL A 194 -2.30 -12.69 26.77
CA VAL A 194 -1.01 -12.08 27.12
C VAL A 194 -1.13 -10.56 27.01
N ILE A 195 -0.61 -9.85 28.00
CA ILE A 195 -0.47 -8.40 27.97
C ILE A 195 0.98 -8.07 27.61
N LEU A 196 1.16 -7.45 26.46
CA LEU A 196 2.44 -6.92 26.00
C LEU A 196 2.57 -5.49 26.53
N PRO A 197 3.57 -5.19 27.38
CA PRO A 197 3.75 -3.84 27.89
C PRO A 197 4.18 -2.88 26.76
N ARG A 198 3.79 -1.62 26.87
CA ARG A 198 4.07 -0.58 25.87
C ARG A 198 5.55 -0.45 25.54
N SER A 199 6.42 -0.62 26.53
CA SER A 199 7.88 -0.58 26.36
C SER A 199 8.44 -1.68 25.44
N LYS A 200 7.73 -2.80 25.27
CA LYS A 200 8.12 -3.90 24.38
C LYS A 200 7.48 -3.86 23.01
N VAL A 201 6.62 -2.88 22.74
CA VAL A 201 5.82 -2.84 21.52
C VAL A 201 6.16 -1.60 20.71
N MET A 202 6.20 -1.73 19.39
CA MET A 202 6.10 -0.62 18.43
C MET A 202 4.70 -0.63 17.84
N LEU A 203 4.07 0.55 17.79
CA LEU A 203 2.73 0.72 17.27
C LEU A 203 2.74 1.66 16.08
N PHE A 204 2.60 1.11 14.89
CA PHE A 204 2.41 1.86 13.66
C PHE A 204 0.93 2.11 13.44
N ARG A 205 0.55 3.32 13.03
CA ARG A 205 -0.84 3.74 12.84
C ARG A 205 -0.99 4.48 11.53
N ALA A 206 -1.98 4.09 10.74
CA ALA A 206 -2.32 4.76 9.51
C ALA A 206 -3.35 5.89 9.72
N GLY A 207 -3.33 6.88 8.86
CA GLY A 207 -4.33 7.93 8.77
C GLY A 207 -4.37 8.89 9.96
N ARG A 208 -5.43 9.71 10.01
CA ARG A 208 -5.69 10.65 11.11
C ARG A 208 -6.36 9.92 12.26
N HIS A 209 -5.64 9.65 13.32
CA HIS A 209 -6.08 8.78 14.41
C HIS A 209 -6.42 9.50 15.72
N ARG A 210 -6.20 10.82 15.86
CA ARG A 210 -6.50 11.60 17.09
C ARG A 210 -6.00 10.95 18.39
N GLY A 211 -4.91 10.17 18.32
CA GLY A 211 -4.45 9.36 19.46
C GLY A 211 -5.09 7.97 19.56
N ASP A 212 -6.09 7.62 18.74
CA ASP A 212 -6.67 6.28 18.70
C ASP A 212 -5.59 5.24 18.34
N PRO A 213 -5.38 4.22 19.17
CA PRO A 213 -4.40 3.18 18.89
C PRO A 213 -4.73 2.30 17.68
N PHE A 214 -6.01 2.21 17.31
CA PHE A 214 -6.43 1.44 16.14
C PHE A 214 -6.18 2.16 14.80
N GLY A 215 -5.84 3.45 14.84
CA GLY A 215 -5.61 4.23 13.62
C GLY A 215 -6.86 4.31 12.73
N LYS A 216 -6.66 4.69 11.47
CA LYS A 216 -7.72 4.70 10.45
C LYS A 216 -7.20 4.08 9.17
N SER A 217 -7.69 2.90 8.81
CA SER A 217 -7.35 2.27 7.54
C SER A 217 -7.78 3.14 6.35
N PRO A 218 -6.93 3.35 5.33
CA PRO A 218 -7.34 3.93 4.05
C PRO A 218 -8.48 3.17 3.37
N LEU A 219 -8.58 1.85 3.59
CA LEU A 219 -9.65 1.02 3.05
C LEU A 219 -11.03 1.43 3.55
N ARG A 220 -11.10 2.14 4.69
CA ARG A 220 -12.34 2.68 5.22
C ARG A 220 -13.05 3.59 4.22
N ASP A 221 -12.30 4.39 3.50
CA ASP A 221 -12.85 5.35 2.55
C ASP A 221 -13.29 4.66 1.24
N ALA A 222 -12.65 3.55 0.87
CA ALA A 222 -13.01 2.70 -0.26
C ALA A 222 -14.17 1.72 0.04
N TYR A 223 -14.54 1.51 1.31
CA TYR A 223 -15.47 0.46 1.74
C TYR A 223 -16.80 0.45 1.00
N LEU A 224 -17.46 1.61 0.86
CA LEU A 224 -18.76 1.68 0.20
C LEU A 224 -18.67 1.33 -1.28
N ALA A 225 -17.66 1.86 -1.97
CA ALA A 225 -17.45 1.59 -3.39
C ALA A 225 -17.15 0.10 -3.62
N TRP A 226 -16.32 -0.50 -2.78
CA TRP A 226 -16.03 -1.93 -2.82
C TRP A 226 -17.27 -2.78 -2.60
N ARG A 227 -18.08 -2.47 -1.58
CA ARG A 227 -19.30 -3.22 -1.28
C ARG A 227 -20.30 -3.20 -2.45
N PHE A 228 -20.47 -2.03 -3.09
CA PHE A 228 -21.34 -1.93 -4.27
C PHE A 228 -20.76 -2.64 -5.49
N LEU A 229 -19.44 -2.55 -5.69
CA LEU A 229 -18.77 -3.24 -6.79
C LEU A 229 -18.92 -4.76 -6.67
N THR A 230 -18.65 -5.33 -5.51
CA THR A 230 -18.80 -6.77 -5.26
C THR A 230 -20.23 -7.24 -5.46
N ALA A 231 -21.23 -6.48 -4.97
CA ALA A 231 -22.63 -6.82 -5.19
C ALA A 231 -23.03 -6.78 -6.67
N LEU A 232 -22.45 -5.85 -7.47
CA LEU A 232 -22.68 -5.78 -8.91
C LEU A 232 -21.99 -6.94 -9.66
N GLU A 233 -20.81 -7.37 -9.21
CA GLU A 233 -20.13 -8.53 -9.78
C GLU A 233 -20.92 -9.83 -9.55
N ASP A 234 -21.49 -10.01 -8.36
CA ASP A 234 -22.35 -11.14 -8.04
C ASP A 234 -23.63 -11.13 -8.89
N LEU A 235 -24.29 -9.96 -9.02
CA LEU A 235 -25.49 -9.80 -9.84
C LEU A 235 -25.20 -10.06 -11.32
N GLU A 236 -24.05 -9.61 -11.81
CA GLU A 236 -23.64 -9.86 -13.21
C GLU A 236 -23.39 -11.35 -13.44
N ALA A 237 -22.69 -12.03 -12.53
CA ALA A 237 -22.45 -13.47 -12.62
C ALA A 237 -23.76 -14.26 -12.69
N VAL A 238 -24.72 -13.91 -11.84
CA VAL A 238 -26.08 -14.50 -11.87
C VAL A 238 -26.82 -14.15 -13.17
N GLY A 239 -26.71 -12.89 -13.62
CA GLY A 239 -27.34 -12.44 -14.88
C GLY A 239 -26.78 -13.17 -16.09
N VAL A 240 -25.47 -13.26 -16.21
CA VAL A 240 -24.79 -14.00 -17.29
C VAL A 240 -25.17 -15.47 -17.26
N SER A 241 -25.20 -16.09 -16.09
CA SER A 241 -25.64 -17.51 -15.97
C SER A 241 -27.07 -17.72 -16.46
N LYS A 242 -27.98 -16.78 -16.16
CA LYS A 242 -29.38 -16.85 -16.62
C LYS A 242 -29.50 -16.54 -18.12
N ASP A 243 -28.73 -15.56 -18.63
CA ASP A 243 -28.76 -15.19 -20.06
C ASP A 243 -28.16 -16.33 -20.91
N LEU A 244 -27.10 -17.01 -20.45
CA LEU A 244 -26.50 -18.15 -21.16
C LEU A 244 -27.43 -19.36 -21.21
N ASN A 245 -28.15 -19.63 -20.13
CA ASN A 245 -29.04 -20.80 -20.05
C ASN A 245 -30.44 -20.49 -20.64
N GLY A 246 -30.79 -19.21 -20.84
CA GLY A 246 -32.14 -18.77 -21.15
C GLY A 246 -33.16 -19.08 -20.04
N LEU A 247 -34.33 -18.48 -20.08
CA LEU A 247 -35.45 -18.87 -19.23
C LEU A 247 -36.24 -19.95 -19.98
N PRO A 248 -36.18 -21.21 -19.55
CA PRO A 248 -36.97 -22.25 -20.23
C PRO A 248 -38.45 -22.04 -19.96
N VAL A 249 -39.21 -21.87 -21.01
CA VAL A 249 -40.68 -21.78 -20.99
C VAL A 249 -41.24 -22.99 -21.68
N LEU A 250 -41.94 -23.78 -20.91
CA LEU A 250 -42.63 -24.96 -21.40
C LEU A 250 -44.12 -24.62 -21.61
N MET A 251 -44.61 -24.73 -22.83
CA MET A 251 -46.02 -24.63 -23.14
C MET A 251 -46.68 -25.98 -23.09
N LEU A 252 -47.72 -26.10 -22.27
CA LEU A 252 -48.56 -27.27 -22.11
C LEU A 252 -50.02 -26.97 -22.45
N PRO A 253 -50.78 -27.94 -22.95
CA PRO A 253 -52.20 -27.75 -23.12
C PRO A 253 -52.90 -27.40 -21.81
N PRO A 254 -53.97 -26.56 -21.83
CA PRO A 254 -54.62 -26.06 -20.61
C PRO A 254 -55.14 -27.15 -19.68
N GLN A 255 -55.50 -28.31 -20.24
CA GLN A 255 -55.97 -29.48 -19.47
C GLN A 255 -54.93 -30.02 -18.45
N TYR A 256 -53.64 -29.86 -18.71
CA TYR A 256 -52.56 -30.23 -17.78
C TYR A 256 -52.35 -29.22 -16.64
N LEU A 257 -52.84 -28.01 -16.84
CA LEU A 257 -52.71 -26.92 -15.88
C LEU A 257 -53.96 -26.74 -15.02
N SER A 258 -55.08 -27.40 -15.38
CA SER A 258 -56.34 -27.35 -14.65
C SER A 258 -56.26 -27.99 -13.26
N VAL A 259 -57.07 -27.50 -12.34
CA VAL A 259 -57.24 -28.09 -11.01
C VAL A 259 -57.86 -29.51 -11.12
N ASP A 260 -58.73 -29.69 -12.12
CA ASP A 260 -59.49 -30.94 -12.41
C ASP A 260 -58.72 -31.92 -13.30
N ALA A 261 -57.39 -31.68 -13.52
CA ALA A 261 -56.54 -32.55 -14.31
C ALA A 261 -56.51 -33.97 -13.71
N THR A 262 -56.56 -34.98 -14.62
CA THR A 262 -56.47 -36.41 -14.21
C THR A 262 -55.16 -36.71 -13.50
N PRO A 263 -55.09 -37.77 -12.70
CA PRO A 263 -53.84 -38.18 -12.02
C PRO A 263 -52.66 -38.36 -13.01
N GLU A 264 -52.88 -38.90 -14.17
CA GLU A 264 -51.91 -39.11 -15.24
C GLU A 264 -51.39 -37.75 -15.80
N GLN A 265 -52.29 -36.80 -16.02
CA GLN A 265 -51.92 -35.44 -16.48
C GLN A 265 -51.10 -34.68 -15.43
N LYS A 266 -51.41 -34.87 -14.16
CA LYS A 266 -50.62 -34.28 -13.04
C LYS A 266 -49.23 -34.88 -12.95
N GLU A 267 -49.07 -36.19 -13.22
CA GLU A 267 -47.79 -36.89 -13.24
C GLU A 267 -46.92 -36.40 -14.42
N ILE A 268 -47.49 -36.29 -15.60
CA ILE A 268 -46.82 -35.72 -16.78
C ILE A 268 -46.34 -34.28 -16.51
N LYS A 269 -47.22 -33.46 -15.94
CA LYS A 269 -46.83 -32.09 -15.53
C LYS A 269 -45.65 -32.09 -14.59
N ARG A 270 -45.67 -32.95 -13.56
CA ARG A 270 -44.56 -33.06 -12.60
C ARG A 270 -43.25 -33.49 -13.28
N TYR A 271 -43.30 -34.45 -14.17
CA TYR A 271 -42.14 -34.89 -14.93
C TYR A 271 -41.51 -33.73 -15.69
N TYR A 272 -42.30 -32.89 -16.36
CA TYR A 272 -41.75 -31.73 -17.07
C TYR A 272 -41.29 -30.60 -16.16
N GLU A 273 -41.94 -30.38 -15.03
CA GLU A 273 -41.48 -29.42 -14.02
C GLU A 273 -40.11 -29.84 -13.46
N ASP A 274 -39.92 -31.12 -13.15
CA ASP A 274 -38.63 -31.63 -12.65
C ASP A 274 -37.54 -31.57 -13.75
N ALA A 275 -37.89 -31.94 -14.99
CA ALA A 275 -36.98 -31.83 -16.11
C ALA A 275 -36.54 -30.37 -16.36
N MET A 276 -37.47 -29.40 -16.24
CA MET A 276 -37.17 -27.96 -16.35
C MET A 276 -36.23 -27.46 -15.25
N ARG A 277 -36.44 -27.91 -14.00
CA ARG A 277 -35.52 -27.61 -12.90
C ARG A 277 -34.14 -28.16 -13.15
N ASN A 278 -34.05 -29.41 -13.62
CA ASN A 278 -32.78 -30.05 -13.93
C ASN A 278 -32.05 -29.41 -15.11
N LEU A 279 -32.77 -28.89 -16.10
CA LEU A 279 -32.21 -28.08 -17.18
C LEU A 279 -31.58 -26.76 -16.63
N GLN A 280 -32.28 -26.07 -15.72
CA GLN A 280 -31.74 -24.88 -15.08
C GLN A 280 -30.50 -25.14 -14.23
N MET A 281 -30.42 -26.34 -13.63
CA MET A 281 -29.28 -26.77 -12.80
C MET A 281 -28.15 -27.40 -13.62
N ASN A 282 -28.21 -27.39 -14.96
CA ASN A 282 -27.26 -28.08 -15.85
C ASN A 282 -27.10 -29.62 -15.58
N GLN A 283 -28.10 -30.24 -14.96
CA GLN A 283 -28.08 -31.66 -14.65
C GLN A 283 -28.68 -32.53 -15.77
N GLN A 284 -29.40 -31.89 -16.72
CA GLN A 284 -30.04 -32.59 -17.85
C GLN A 284 -29.74 -31.81 -19.14
N SER A 285 -29.22 -32.54 -20.15
CA SER A 285 -28.82 -31.95 -21.42
C SER A 285 -29.86 -32.14 -22.54
N ALA A 286 -30.89 -32.92 -22.30
CA ALA A 286 -31.91 -33.25 -23.30
C ALA A 286 -33.29 -33.48 -22.65
N MET A 287 -34.33 -33.09 -23.38
CA MET A 287 -35.73 -33.34 -23.02
C MET A 287 -36.48 -33.90 -24.21
N ILE A 288 -37.39 -34.84 -23.97
CA ILE A 288 -38.26 -35.44 -24.97
C ILE A 288 -39.63 -34.84 -24.83
N LEU A 289 -40.15 -34.26 -25.92
CA LEU A 289 -41.49 -33.70 -26.00
C LEU A 289 -42.36 -34.57 -26.94
N PRO A 290 -43.65 -34.77 -26.64
CA PRO A 290 -44.56 -35.46 -27.54
C PRO A 290 -44.77 -34.64 -28.83
N ASN A 291 -44.72 -35.29 -29.96
CA ASN A 291 -45.02 -34.68 -31.25
C ASN A 291 -46.55 -34.63 -31.49
N ALA A 292 -47.26 -33.77 -30.79
CA ALA A 292 -48.72 -33.60 -30.91
C ALA A 292 -49.02 -32.17 -31.36
N PHE A 293 -49.93 -32.07 -32.34
CA PHE A 293 -50.32 -30.76 -32.91
C PHE A 293 -51.82 -30.51 -32.65
N ASP A 294 -52.16 -29.24 -32.46
CA ASP A 294 -53.52 -28.79 -32.41
C ASP A 294 -54.19 -28.98 -33.81
N PRO A 295 -55.33 -29.64 -33.92
CA PRO A 295 -55.99 -29.92 -35.20
C PRO A 295 -56.36 -28.62 -35.98
N ASP A 296 -56.71 -27.57 -35.26
CA ASP A 296 -57.22 -26.32 -35.87
C ASP A 296 -56.11 -25.34 -36.22
N SER A 297 -55.12 -25.13 -35.30
CA SER A 297 -54.06 -24.14 -35.47
C SER A 297 -52.76 -24.71 -36.06
N LYS A 298 -52.64 -26.03 -36.16
CA LYS A 298 -51.40 -26.75 -36.57
C LYS A 298 -50.14 -26.37 -35.75
N LYS A 299 -50.33 -25.78 -34.57
CA LYS A 299 -49.22 -25.47 -33.65
C LYS A 299 -48.94 -26.67 -32.77
N PRO A 300 -47.67 -26.87 -32.36
CA PRO A 300 -47.34 -27.96 -31.42
C PRO A 300 -48.05 -27.69 -30.08
N LEU A 301 -48.67 -28.73 -29.53
CA LEU A 301 -49.33 -28.70 -28.22
C LEU A 301 -48.32 -28.66 -27.09
N PHE A 302 -47.12 -29.13 -27.32
CA PHE A 302 -45.98 -29.13 -26.37
C PHE A 302 -44.82 -28.41 -27.05
N SER A 303 -44.36 -27.31 -26.50
CA SER A 303 -43.16 -26.63 -26.98
C SER A 303 -42.32 -26.16 -25.81
N LEU A 304 -41.01 -26.28 -25.96
CA LEU A 304 -40.03 -25.71 -25.07
C LEU A 304 -39.32 -24.56 -25.79
N GLU A 305 -39.44 -23.40 -25.28
CA GLU A 305 -38.73 -22.23 -25.78
C GLU A 305 -37.78 -21.74 -24.70
N LEU A 306 -36.54 -21.42 -25.08
CA LEU A 306 -35.60 -20.71 -24.23
C LEU A 306 -35.79 -19.21 -24.51
N LEU A 307 -36.47 -18.52 -23.60
CA LEU A 307 -36.55 -17.06 -23.67
C LEU A 307 -35.18 -16.49 -23.28
N SER A 308 -34.42 -16.10 -24.28
CA SER A 308 -33.27 -15.21 -24.06
C SER A 308 -33.80 -13.79 -23.92
N VAL A 309 -33.25 -13.06 -22.97
CA VAL A 309 -33.59 -11.64 -22.81
C VAL A 309 -32.87 -10.84 -23.90
N ASP A 310 -33.46 -10.78 -25.10
CA ASP A 310 -33.02 -9.91 -26.21
C ASP A 310 -33.27 -8.41 -25.91
N GLY A 311 -33.37 -8.06 -24.65
CA GLY A 311 -33.52 -6.69 -24.21
C GLY A 311 -32.18 -5.97 -24.25
N LYS A 312 -32.10 -4.85 -25.01
CA LYS A 312 -31.04 -3.86 -24.77
C LYS A 312 -31.01 -3.59 -23.27
N LYS A 313 -29.93 -4.06 -22.56
CA LYS A 313 -29.77 -3.79 -21.14
C LYS A 313 -29.92 -2.27 -20.97
N ALA A 314 -30.94 -1.83 -20.22
CA ALA A 314 -31.21 -0.40 -19.99
C ALA A 314 -30.04 0.31 -19.29
N PHE A 315 -29.16 -0.48 -18.68
CA PHE A 315 -27.97 -0.01 -17.96
C PHE A 315 -26.73 -0.79 -18.40
N ASP A 316 -25.70 -0.05 -18.76
CA ASP A 316 -24.37 -0.61 -19.00
C ASP A 316 -23.69 -0.90 -17.66
N ILE A 317 -23.84 -2.13 -17.16
CA ILE A 317 -23.27 -2.58 -15.88
C ILE A 317 -21.75 -2.41 -15.89
N SER A 318 -21.10 -2.59 -17.04
CA SER A 318 -19.64 -2.46 -17.16
C SER A 318 -19.18 -1.04 -16.83
N LYS A 319 -19.88 -0.01 -17.31
CA LYS A 319 -19.57 1.39 -16.96
C LYS A 319 -19.77 1.70 -15.48
N ILE A 320 -20.80 1.12 -14.87
CA ILE A 320 -21.07 1.30 -13.44
C ILE A 320 -19.98 0.63 -12.61
N LYS A 321 -19.53 -0.58 -12.98
CA LYS A 321 -18.42 -1.26 -12.33
C LYS A 321 -17.11 -0.48 -12.47
N GLU A 322 -16.83 0.04 -13.67
CA GLU A 322 -15.68 0.90 -13.92
C GLU A 322 -15.70 2.15 -13.05
N TYR A 323 -16.85 2.79 -12.90
CA TYR A 323 -17.03 3.93 -12.00
C TYR A 323 -16.65 3.60 -10.56
N TYR A 324 -17.16 2.49 -9.98
CA TYR A 324 -16.83 2.10 -8.62
C TYR A 324 -15.37 1.68 -8.48
N LYS A 325 -14.80 0.98 -9.47
CA LYS A 325 -13.38 0.65 -9.50
C LYS A 325 -12.51 1.90 -9.48
N ASN A 326 -12.84 2.90 -10.30
CA ASN A 326 -12.14 4.18 -10.32
C ASN A 326 -12.27 4.92 -9.00
N LEU A 327 -13.45 4.89 -8.36
CA LEU A 327 -13.66 5.51 -7.05
C LEU A 327 -12.80 4.84 -5.96
N ILE A 328 -12.66 3.51 -5.96
CA ILE A 328 -11.75 2.77 -5.06
C ILE A 328 -10.31 3.23 -5.28
N MET A 329 -9.85 3.23 -6.53
CA MET A 329 -8.47 3.58 -6.85
C MET A 329 -8.13 5.03 -6.51
N THR A 330 -9.06 5.96 -6.75
CA THR A 330 -8.89 7.37 -6.38
C THR A 330 -8.86 7.56 -4.87
N SER A 331 -9.69 6.85 -4.10
CA SER A 331 -9.68 6.92 -2.64
C SER A 331 -8.39 6.38 -2.02
N LEU A 332 -7.66 5.53 -2.74
CA LEU A 332 -6.38 4.95 -2.34
C LEU A 332 -5.17 5.64 -2.99
N PHE A 333 -5.34 6.78 -3.68
CA PHE A 333 -4.26 7.47 -4.40
C PHE A 333 -3.52 6.60 -5.44
N SER A 334 -4.18 5.60 -5.99
CA SER A 334 -3.61 4.61 -6.91
C SER A 334 -4.20 4.66 -8.32
N ASP A 335 -4.88 5.76 -8.64
CA ASP A 335 -5.53 5.96 -9.94
C ASP A 335 -4.54 6.08 -11.13
N VAL A 336 -3.24 6.21 -10.84
CA VAL A 336 -2.16 6.06 -11.82
C VAL A 336 -2.21 4.69 -12.53
N LEU A 337 -2.65 3.64 -11.84
CA LEU A 337 -2.79 2.29 -12.40
C LEU A 337 -3.84 2.17 -13.51
N ILE A 338 -4.82 3.09 -13.54
CA ILE A 338 -5.89 3.10 -14.55
C ILE A 338 -5.43 3.77 -15.83
N MET A 339 -4.51 4.71 -15.77
CA MET A 339 -4.12 5.54 -16.91
C MET A 339 -3.47 4.77 -18.07
N GLY A 340 -2.81 3.66 -17.78
CA GLY A 340 -2.27 2.78 -18.82
C GLY A 340 -3.32 2.08 -19.67
N GLN A 341 -4.60 2.11 -19.26
CA GLN A 341 -5.71 1.47 -19.95
C GLN A 341 -6.50 2.43 -20.85
N SER A 342 -6.34 3.75 -20.69
CA SER A 342 -7.02 4.74 -21.51
C SER A 342 -6.10 5.30 -22.60
N ALA A 343 -6.54 5.22 -23.86
CA ALA A 343 -5.80 5.64 -25.06
C ALA A 343 -5.51 7.17 -25.13
N THR A 344 -6.00 7.98 -24.20
CA THR A 344 -5.98 9.45 -24.23
C THR A 344 -5.35 10.10 -23.00
N GLY A 345 -4.51 9.36 -22.23
CA GLY A 345 -3.82 9.94 -21.07
C GLY A 345 -2.76 10.95 -21.52
N SER A 346 -2.88 12.25 -21.17
CA SER A 346 -1.78 13.19 -21.41
C SER A 346 -0.61 12.85 -20.50
N PHE A 347 0.62 12.89 -21.01
CA PHE A 347 1.86 12.66 -20.26
C PHE A 347 1.92 13.52 -18.98
N ALA A 348 1.48 14.79 -19.05
CA ALA A 348 1.43 15.70 -17.91
C ALA A 348 0.50 15.20 -16.78
N LEU A 349 -0.67 14.65 -17.11
CA LEU A 349 -1.57 14.11 -16.11
C LEU A 349 -1.00 12.84 -15.46
N GLY A 350 -0.30 12.00 -16.25
CA GLY A 350 0.38 10.81 -15.76
C GLY A 350 1.47 11.14 -14.76
N SER A 351 2.31 12.14 -15.05
CA SER A 351 3.37 12.57 -14.14
C SER A 351 2.84 13.14 -12.83
N ILE A 352 1.77 13.95 -12.86
CA ILE A 352 1.14 14.49 -11.66
C ILE A 352 0.58 13.36 -10.76
N LYS A 353 -0.08 12.37 -11.34
CA LYS A 353 -0.64 11.25 -10.58
C LYS A 353 0.44 10.34 -10.01
N ASN A 354 1.53 10.13 -10.74
CA ASN A 354 2.68 9.39 -10.24
C ASN A 354 3.34 10.12 -9.06
N SER A 355 3.53 11.43 -9.14
CA SER A 355 4.06 12.22 -8.04
C SER A 355 3.13 12.23 -6.81
N LEU A 356 1.80 12.16 -7.00
CA LEU A 356 0.84 12.06 -5.90
C LEU A 356 0.95 10.71 -5.18
N SER A 357 1.07 9.60 -5.93
CA SER A 357 1.28 8.27 -5.35
C SER A 357 2.63 8.18 -4.64
N GLY A 358 3.67 8.81 -5.20
CA GLY A 358 4.99 8.97 -4.58
C GLY A 358 4.90 9.72 -3.25
N ALA A 359 4.23 10.88 -3.23
CA ALA A 359 4.03 11.68 -2.01
C ALA A 359 3.23 10.93 -0.93
N ALA A 360 2.22 10.13 -1.32
CA ALA A 360 1.49 9.28 -0.40
C ALA A 360 2.41 8.20 0.22
N SER A 361 3.25 7.55 -0.60
CA SER A 361 4.24 6.57 -0.15
C SER A 361 5.27 7.19 0.79
N GLU A 362 5.75 8.39 0.46
CA GLU A 362 6.68 9.15 1.31
C GLU A 362 6.06 9.45 2.68
N GLY A 363 4.78 9.84 2.71
CA GLY A 363 4.05 10.03 3.96
C GLY A 363 3.99 8.78 4.82
N MET A 364 3.80 7.61 4.22
CA MET A 364 3.80 6.32 4.93
C MET A 364 5.18 5.98 5.50
N ILE A 365 6.24 6.18 4.72
CA ILE A 365 7.61 5.94 5.17
C ILE A 365 7.98 6.86 6.33
N LYS A 366 7.64 8.15 6.27
CA LYS A 366 7.89 9.10 7.35
C LYS A 366 7.27 8.65 8.67
N VAL A 367 6.04 8.14 8.64
CA VAL A 367 5.38 7.56 9.83
C VAL A 367 6.17 6.35 10.36
N ILE A 368 6.63 5.48 9.47
CA ILE A 368 7.45 4.31 9.86
C ILE A 368 8.77 4.76 10.48
N CYS A 369 9.50 5.68 9.85
CA CYS A 369 10.74 6.24 10.39
C CYS A 369 10.53 6.87 11.76
N GLU A 370 9.47 7.66 11.93
CA GLU A 370 9.18 8.34 13.19
C GLU A 370 8.96 7.34 14.32
N VAL A 371 8.15 6.32 14.11
CA VAL A 371 7.89 5.29 15.12
C VAL A 371 9.18 4.52 15.47
N ILE A 372 9.97 4.13 14.47
CA ILE A 372 11.23 3.44 14.69
C ILE A 372 12.21 4.33 15.48
N ASN A 373 12.36 5.59 15.09
CA ASN A 373 13.25 6.52 15.78
C ASN A 373 12.82 6.76 17.22
N GLN A 374 11.53 6.92 17.48
CA GLN A 374 11.04 7.20 18.83
C GLN A 374 10.98 5.97 19.73
N GLU A 375 10.61 4.82 19.21
CA GLU A 375 10.28 3.65 20.03
C GLU A 375 11.35 2.55 20.01
N LEU A 376 12.11 2.41 18.92
CA LEU A 376 13.14 1.37 18.80
C LEU A 376 14.53 1.94 19.06
N ILE A 377 14.89 3.03 18.37
CA ILE A 377 16.26 3.56 18.41
C ILE A 377 16.60 4.13 19.77
N LYS A 378 15.74 4.98 20.34
CA LYS A 378 15.97 5.53 21.68
C LYS A 378 16.17 4.44 22.71
N GLN A 379 15.31 3.41 22.68
CA GLN A 379 15.44 2.28 23.59
C GLN A 379 16.71 1.46 23.35
N THR A 380 17.17 1.34 22.10
CA THR A 380 18.43 0.67 21.77
C THR A 380 19.62 1.42 22.35
N TYR A 381 19.61 2.77 22.29
CA TYR A 381 20.61 3.62 22.89
C TYR A 381 20.62 3.48 24.41
N GLU A 382 19.45 3.55 25.06
CA GLU A 382 19.31 3.33 26.52
C GLU A 382 19.88 1.98 26.97
N LEU A 383 19.55 0.90 26.26
CA LEU A 383 20.00 -0.46 26.60
C LEU A 383 21.50 -0.63 26.46
N ASN A 384 22.17 0.14 25.60
CA ASN A 384 23.60 0.13 25.40
C ASN A 384 24.35 1.18 26.25
N GLY A 385 23.62 2.01 27.02
CA GLY A 385 24.21 3.07 27.84
C GLY A 385 24.73 4.26 27.01
N TRP A 386 24.23 4.45 25.79
CA TRP A 386 24.60 5.56 24.92
C TRP A 386 23.72 6.80 25.18
N ASP A 387 24.20 7.99 24.81
CA ASP A 387 23.44 9.21 24.99
C ASP A 387 22.25 9.29 24.03
N VAL A 388 21.04 9.21 24.58
CA VAL A 388 19.78 9.27 23.82
C VAL A 388 19.53 10.64 23.21
N SER A 389 20.08 11.73 23.79
CA SER A 389 19.89 13.09 23.26
C SER A 389 20.61 13.32 21.93
N ARG A 390 21.63 12.51 21.66
CA ARG A 390 22.48 12.57 20.47
C ARG A 390 22.35 11.31 19.61
N CYS A 391 21.22 10.62 19.71
CA CYS A 391 20.99 9.44 18.87
C CYS A 391 20.90 9.84 17.39
N GLY A 392 21.45 9.00 16.51
CA GLY A 392 21.23 9.11 15.09
C GLY A 392 19.78 8.83 14.72
N THR A 393 19.42 9.09 13.49
CA THR A 393 18.05 8.89 12.97
C THR A 393 18.05 7.93 11.80
N LEU A 394 17.04 7.06 11.76
CA LEU A 394 16.74 6.27 10.57
C LEU A 394 16.21 7.22 9.50
N ASP A 395 16.79 7.14 8.34
CA ASP A 395 16.43 7.89 7.16
C ASP A 395 16.36 6.95 5.94
N TYR A 396 15.78 7.43 4.86
CA TYR A 396 15.65 6.68 3.62
C TYR A 396 16.07 7.53 2.44
N ASP A 397 16.63 6.88 1.43
CA ASP A 397 17.03 7.54 0.18
C ASP A 397 16.11 7.10 -0.95
N ASN A 398 15.82 8.03 -1.84
CA ASN A 398 15.18 7.89 -3.17
C ASN A 398 13.98 6.93 -3.28
N LEU A 399 12.78 7.50 -3.19
CA LEU A 399 11.54 6.85 -3.65
C LEU A 399 11.23 7.12 -5.12
N GLU A 400 11.68 8.25 -5.63
CA GLU A 400 11.49 8.62 -7.03
C GLU A 400 12.74 8.24 -7.82
N ASP A 401 12.53 7.53 -8.93
CA ASP A 401 13.59 7.38 -9.93
C ASP A 401 13.92 8.78 -10.42
N THR A 402 15.08 9.29 -10.03
CA THR A 402 15.54 10.59 -10.48
C THR A 402 15.62 10.54 -11.99
N ASP A 403 14.78 11.30 -12.70
CA ASP A 403 14.89 11.43 -14.13
C ASP A 403 16.26 12.03 -14.47
N LEU A 404 17.17 11.16 -14.86
CA LEU A 404 18.56 11.51 -15.17
C LEU A 404 18.64 12.59 -16.23
N GLU A 405 17.66 12.67 -17.14
CA GLU A 405 17.62 13.71 -18.18
C GLU A 405 17.25 15.07 -17.56
N THR A 406 16.25 15.11 -16.71
CA THR A 406 15.87 16.33 -15.98
C THR A 406 16.96 16.76 -15.01
N LEU A 407 17.57 15.82 -14.28
CA LEU A 407 18.69 16.09 -13.39
C LEU A 407 19.90 16.64 -14.17
N SER A 408 20.25 16.01 -15.28
CA SER A 408 21.37 16.47 -16.16
C SER A 408 21.14 17.89 -16.66
N LYS A 409 19.93 18.22 -17.13
CA LYS A 409 19.54 19.56 -17.55
C LYS A 409 19.61 20.57 -16.40
N TYR A 410 19.17 20.18 -15.20
CA TYR A 410 19.24 21.02 -14.02
C TYR A 410 20.68 21.29 -13.61
N LEU A 411 21.51 20.26 -13.50
CA LEU A 411 22.93 20.37 -13.18
C LEU A 411 23.68 21.21 -14.23
N GLN A 412 23.40 21.00 -15.51
CA GLN A 412 24.01 21.80 -16.58
C GLN A 412 23.65 23.27 -16.45
N ARG A 413 22.38 23.61 -16.20
CA ARG A 413 21.90 24.99 -16.04
C ARG A 413 22.50 25.67 -14.82
N THR A 414 22.53 24.99 -13.67
CA THR A 414 23.04 25.54 -12.41
C THR A 414 24.56 25.64 -12.41
N ALA A 415 25.26 24.69 -13.00
CA ALA A 415 26.72 24.74 -13.18
C ALA A 415 27.15 25.84 -14.18
N SER A 416 26.37 26.05 -15.26
CA SER A 416 26.67 27.10 -16.25
C SER A 416 26.56 28.52 -15.68
N VAL A 417 25.75 28.73 -14.63
CA VAL A 417 25.57 30.00 -13.93
C VAL A 417 26.48 30.12 -12.71
N GLY A 418 27.28 29.08 -12.39
CA GLY A 418 28.20 29.08 -11.25
C GLY A 418 27.51 28.97 -9.87
N LEU A 419 26.26 28.51 -9.82
CA LEU A 419 25.51 28.31 -8.58
C LEU A 419 25.88 27.01 -7.84
N ILE A 420 26.53 26.06 -8.52
CA ILE A 420 26.98 24.80 -7.95
C ILE A 420 28.49 24.71 -8.17
N GLU A 421 29.25 24.67 -7.09
CA GLU A 421 30.66 24.30 -7.12
C GLU A 421 30.79 22.78 -7.24
N LYS A 422 31.89 22.33 -7.84
CA LYS A 422 32.21 20.89 -7.95
C LYS A 422 32.64 20.36 -6.58
N ASP A 423 31.67 20.26 -5.68
CA ASP A 423 31.90 19.68 -4.36
C ASP A 423 31.70 18.17 -4.38
N ARG A 424 32.32 17.50 -3.45
CA ARG A 424 32.29 16.05 -3.27
C ARG A 424 30.86 15.55 -3.00
N GLU A 425 30.06 16.34 -2.31
CA GLU A 425 28.66 16.03 -2.02
C GLU A 425 27.83 16.01 -3.30
N VAL A 426 28.00 16.98 -4.17
CA VAL A 426 27.32 17.04 -5.49
C VAL A 426 27.75 15.86 -6.36
N LEU A 427 29.04 15.51 -6.34
CA LEU A 427 29.56 14.39 -7.10
C LEU A 427 29.00 13.04 -6.59
N ASN A 428 28.91 12.85 -5.29
CA ASN A 428 28.32 11.67 -4.68
C ASN A 428 26.81 11.62 -4.93
N PHE A 429 26.10 12.75 -4.92
CA PHE A 429 24.70 12.82 -5.28
C PHE A 429 24.47 12.36 -6.75
N VAL A 430 25.26 12.85 -7.69
CA VAL A 430 25.20 12.42 -9.11
C VAL A 430 25.51 10.94 -9.25
N ARG A 431 26.55 10.45 -8.57
CA ARG A 431 26.91 9.01 -8.59
C ARG A 431 25.79 8.14 -8.03
N SER A 432 25.19 8.54 -6.90
CA SER A 432 24.04 7.86 -6.32
C SER A 432 22.84 7.83 -7.27
N ALA A 433 22.54 8.95 -7.95
CA ALA A 433 21.50 9.03 -8.95
C ALA A 433 21.76 8.11 -10.18
N MET A 434 23.03 7.86 -10.49
CA MET A 434 23.47 6.93 -11.56
C MET A 434 23.57 5.47 -11.08
N GLY A 435 23.29 5.18 -9.81
CA GLY A 435 23.47 3.85 -9.23
C GLY A 435 24.92 3.41 -9.04
N VAL A 436 25.85 4.38 -8.93
CA VAL A 436 27.29 4.13 -8.69
C VAL A 436 27.62 4.46 -7.24
N ASP A 437 28.43 3.63 -6.59
CA ASP A 437 28.84 3.83 -5.20
C ASP A 437 29.49 5.20 -4.97
N ALA A 438 29.27 5.77 -3.78
CA ALA A 438 29.88 7.02 -3.37
C ALA A 438 31.41 6.91 -3.39
N LEU A 439 32.09 8.05 -3.61
CA LEU A 439 33.54 8.11 -3.56
C LEU A 439 34.03 7.86 -2.13
N ASP A 440 35.08 7.07 -2.01
CA ASP A 440 35.74 6.78 -0.74
C ASP A 440 36.18 8.12 -0.06
N PRO A 441 35.79 8.35 1.20
CA PRO A 441 36.15 9.56 1.93
C PRO A 441 37.68 9.78 2.06
N ASP A 442 38.47 8.73 2.01
CA ASP A 442 39.93 8.78 2.19
C ASP A 442 40.72 9.01 0.90
N LEU A 443 40.05 9.01 -0.26
CA LEU A 443 40.72 9.35 -1.53
C LEU A 443 40.90 10.86 -1.67
N PRO A 444 42.12 11.35 -1.98
CA PRO A 444 42.32 12.76 -2.22
C PRO A 444 41.42 13.25 -3.38
N PRO A 445 40.93 14.50 -3.35
CA PRO A 445 40.14 15.05 -4.43
C PRO A 445 40.94 14.96 -5.71
N GLN A 446 40.41 14.18 -6.68
CA GLN A 446 41.01 14.13 -8.02
C GLN A 446 40.89 15.51 -8.66
N GLN A 447 41.95 16.27 -8.54
CA GLN A 447 42.15 17.46 -9.35
C GLN A 447 42.33 17.02 -10.82
N ASP A 448 41.45 17.56 -11.65
CA ASP A 448 41.62 17.69 -13.11
C ASP A 448 41.76 16.44 -13.97
N LEU A 449 40.64 15.78 -14.26
CA LEU A 449 40.56 14.88 -15.40
C LEU A 449 39.50 15.23 -16.47
N MET A 450 38.90 16.41 -16.43
CA MET A 450 38.05 16.91 -17.54
C MET A 450 38.08 18.45 -17.65
N THR A 451 39.18 19.03 -17.98
CA THR A 451 39.18 20.26 -18.75
C THR A 451 39.36 19.87 -20.22
N PRO A 452 38.36 20.10 -21.09
CA PRO A 452 38.68 20.16 -22.52
C PRO A 452 39.64 21.34 -22.66
N GLU A 453 40.86 21.09 -23.06
CA GLU A 453 41.77 22.12 -23.55
C GLU A 453 41.07 22.86 -24.68
N THR A 454 40.51 24.02 -24.38
CA THR A 454 40.26 25.03 -25.38
C THR A 454 41.66 25.51 -25.83
N SER A 455 42.15 24.88 -26.89
CA SER A 455 43.30 25.37 -27.65
C SER A 455 43.00 26.82 -28.05
N ARG A 456 43.61 27.79 -27.29
CA ARG A 456 43.83 29.14 -27.75
C ARG A 456 44.73 29.03 -28.99
N ALA A 457 44.13 29.12 -30.19
CA ALA A 457 44.86 29.52 -31.36
C ALA A 457 45.22 31.00 -31.22
N GLY A 458 46.49 31.23 -30.90
CA GLY A 458 47.07 32.56 -30.90
C GLY A 458 47.29 33.05 -32.34
N ASP A 459 47.19 34.32 -32.48
CA ASP A 459 47.53 35.22 -33.56
C ASP A 459 48.64 34.73 -34.53
N GLY A 460 48.39 34.89 -35.81
CA GLY A 460 49.36 34.78 -36.89
C GLY A 460 48.76 35.24 -38.21
N MET A 461 48.72 36.56 -38.35
CA MET A 461 48.42 37.29 -39.59
C MET A 461 49.47 37.02 -40.67
N THR A 462 49.06 36.51 -41.86
CA THR A 462 49.63 36.90 -43.16
C THR A 462 48.77 36.36 -44.30
N THR A 463 48.25 37.28 -45.07
CA THR A 463 47.78 37.14 -46.47
C THR A 463 48.94 37.44 -47.42
N PRO A 464 48.85 37.26 -48.78
CA PRO A 464 47.94 36.49 -49.64
C PRO A 464 48.73 35.71 -50.75
N GLY A 465 48.02 34.91 -51.55
CA GLY A 465 48.61 34.31 -52.79
C GLY A 465 47.58 33.53 -53.59
N GLU A 466 47.32 34.10 -54.70
CA GLU A 466 46.48 33.65 -55.82
C GLU A 466 46.78 32.22 -56.34
N GLY A 467 45.72 31.61 -56.93
CA GLY A 467 46.04 30.84 -58.14
C GLY A 467 45.33 29.52 -58.30
N THR A 468 44.37 29.55 -59.22
CA THR A 468 44.04 28.55 -60.28
C THR A 468 43.13 27.38 -59.96
N SER A 469 41.97 27.54 -60.57
CA SER A 469 41.09 26.59 -61.25
C SER A 469 41.64 25.23 -61.58
N ASN A 470 40.79 24.18 -61.40
CA ASN A 470 40.40 23.37 -62.57
C ASN A 470 39.18 22.50 -62.27
N ASN A 471 38.23 22.66 -63.18
CA ASN A 471 37.14 21.77 -63.55
C ASN A 471 37.57 20.36 -63.83
N VAL A 472 36.65 19.40 -63.61
CA VAL A 472 36.15 18.34 -64.48
C VAL A 472 35.10 17.58 -63.74
N SER A 473 33.78 17.74 -64.00
CA SER A 473 32.86 17.10 -64.95
C SER A 473 32.87 15.57 -64.98
N GLY A 474 31.71 15.03 -64.94
CA GLY A 474 31.33 13.70 -65.48
C GLY A 474 30.55 12.91 -64.48
N GLU A 475 29.19 12.99 -64.60
CA GLU A 475 28.33 12.06 -65.35
C GLU A 475 28.23 10.67 -64.70
N ASP A 476 27.07 10.44 -64.21
CA ASP A 476 25.93 9.67 -64.77
C ASP A 476 25.96 8.16 -64.55
N THR A 477 24.86 7.71 -64.19
CA THR A 477 23.95 6.65 -64.65
C THR A 477 23.57 5.70 -63.51
N SER A 478 22.32 5.80 -63.17
CA SER A 478 21.16 4.98 -63.59
C SER A 478 21.10 3.57 -62.99
N SER A 479 20.10 3.36 -62.28
CA SER A 479 18.90 2.58 -62.61
C SER A 479 18.81 1.15 -62.06
N ASN A 480 17.61 0.92 -61.72
CA ASN A 480 16.81 -0.33 -61.77
C ASN A 480 16.87 -1.23 -60.54
N ASN A 481 15.74 -1.27 -59.89
CA ASN A 481 14.49 -2.01 -60.14
C ASN A 481 14.51 -3.49 -59.71
N LEU A 482 13.40 -3.76 -59.11
CA LEU A 482 12.59 -4.99 -59.12
C LEU A 482 12.77 -5.91 -57.89
N ASP A 483 11.75 -5.91 -57.16
CA ASP A 483 10.60 -6.83 -57.07
C ASP A 483 10.78 -8.08 -56.22
N ASN A 484 9.78 -8.20 -55.48
CA ASN A 484 8.93 -9.37 -55.17
C ASN A 484 9.18 -10.24 -53.93
N ALA A 485 8.15 -10.19 -53.17
CA ALA A 485 7.30 -11.28 -52.71
C ALA A 485 7.84 -12.26 -51.65
N GLY A 486 7.01 -12.35 -50.63
CA GLY A 486 7.00 -13.41 -49.64
C GLY A 486 6.17 -12.98 -48.40
#